data_dcaabb77089d666dbcc5eb0b7b51945b
#
_entry.id   dcaabb77089d666dbcc5eb0b7b51945b
#
_cell.length_a   1.000
_cell.length_b   1.000
_cell.length_c   1.000
_cell.angle_alpha   90.00
_cell.angle_beta   90.00
_cell.angle_gamma   90.00
#
_symmetry.space_group_name_H-M   'P 1'
#
loop_
_entity.id
_entity.type
_entity.pdbx_description
1 polymer ?
#
loop_
_entity_poly.entity_id
_entity_poly.type
_entity_poly.pdbx_seq_one_letter_code
_entity_poly.pdbx_strand_id
1 'polypeptide(L)'
;MEKMLVSPSPQIRDNISTSKVMTHVLVALCPALAMSAYVFGGRALMLTGFCMMTALIWERLCNLIMKRPDSTKDVSALVTGMLLAFNLPVTMPYWQAAIGTFVAIVIVKQLFGGLGQNFANPAIVGRIVLMLAFTGNMTHWVVPFYDPDNIVTGATPLAAAHSAPADYLDLFLGKVGGCLGEVSAAALLIGGIYLIMMKIISVHTPLAFIGTVFVFSYLCGEDGIYQILAGGVMLGAFFMATDYVTTPVTKTGKVIFGIGCGIITCVIRFFGSYPEGVSFSILLMNILTPYIDMITKTKPLGAITKKKEAKSE
;
A
#
# COMPACT_ATOMS: atom_id res chain seq x y z
N MET A 1 40.18 -39.90 3.52
CA MET A 1 39.46 -38.88 4.29
C MET A 1 38.49 -38.17 3.34
N GLU A 2 37.20 -38.49 3.39
CA GLU A 2 36.20 -37.77 2.64
C GLU A 2 36.11 -36.34 3.18
N LYS A 3 36.27 -35.36 2.29
CA LYS A 3 36.14 -33.96 2.64
C LYS A 3 34.65 -33.70 2.99
N MET A 4 34.33 -33.50 4.25
CA MET A 4 33.01 -33.03 4.66
C MET A 4 32.77 -31.65 4.06
N LEU A 5 31.77 -31.58 3.16
CA LEU A 5 31.27 -30.33 2.61
C LEU A 5 30.46 -29.65 3.70
N VAL A 6 31.03 -28.63 4.33
CA VAL A 6 30.28 -27.76 5.26
C VAL A 6 29.72 -26.62 4.47
N SER A 7 28.37 -26.62 4.27
CA SER A 7 27.70 -25.48 3.67
C SER A 7 27.48 -24.37 4.70
N PRO A 8 27.63 -23.08 4.34
CA PRO A 8 27.29 -21.98 5.22
C PRO A 8 25.80 -21.98 5.56
N SER A 9 25.46 -21.54 6.78
CA SER A 9 24.07 -21.36 7.18
C SER A 9 23.36 -20.25 6.34
N PRO A 10 22.04 -20.38 6.06
CA PRO A 10 21.12 -21.38 6.59
C PRO A 10 21.14 -22.68 5.80
N GLN A 11 21.21 -23.81 6.51
CA GLN A 11 21.21 -25.16 5.90
C GLN A 11 19.81 -25.61 5.46
N ILE A 12 18.77 -25.12 6.12
CA ILE A 12 17.35 -25.38 5.76
C ILE A 12 16.84 -24.12 5.06
N ARG A 13 16.39 -24.27 3.82
CA ARG A 13 15.81 -23.17 3.01
C ARG A 13 14.37 -23.54 2.65
N ASP A 14 13.48 -22.55 2.76
CA ASP A 14 12.13 -22.67 2.25
C ASP A 14 12.12 -22.40 0.73
N ASN A 15 11.18 -23.01 0.02
CA ASN A 15 10.99 -22.83 -1.42
C ASN A 15 10.25 -21.54 -1.79
N ILE A 16 10.08 -20.63 -0.83
CA ILE A 16 9.46 -19.32 -1.04
C ILE A 16 10.48 -18.38 -1.70
N SER A 17 10.19 -17.96 -2.93
CA SER A 17 10.97 -16.96 -3.64
C SER A 17 10.24 -15.63 -3.65
N THR A 18 10.98 -14.53 -3.78
CA THR A 18 10.44 -13.17 -3.90
C THR A 18 9.41 -13.07 -5.04
N SER A 19 9.70 -13.68 -6.19
CA SER A 19 8.80 -13.71 -7.33
C SER A 19 7.46 -14.40 -7.00
N LYS A 20 7.49 -15.52 -6.26
CA LYS A 20 6.26 -16.19 -5.81
C LYS A 20 5.42 -15.29 -4.91
N VAL A 21 6.04 -14.63 -3.93
CA VAL A 21 5.34 -13.71 -3.02
C VAL A 21 4.70 -12.56 -3.81
N MET A 22 5.45 -11.91 -4.71
CA MET A 22 4.93 -10.81 -5.53
C MET A 22 3.81 -11.27 -6.48
N THR A 23 3.89 -12.49 -7.01
CA THR A 23 2.80 -13.07 -7.81
C THR A 23 1.52 -13.26 -6.99
N HIS A 24 1.62 -13.74 -5.76
CA HIS A 24 0.46 -13.84 -4.87
C HIS A 24 -0.16 -12.48 -4.57
N VAL A 25 0.65 -11.42 -4.42
CA VAL A 25 0.13 -10.06 -4.25
C VAL A 25 -0.63 -9.60 -5.50
N LEU A 26 -0.12 -9.86 -6.71
CA LEU A 26 -0.85 -9.56 -7.95
C LEU A 26 -2.18 -10.33 -8.03
N VAL A 27 -2.18 -11.61 -7.69
CA VAL A 27 -3.40 -12.43 -7.66
C VAL A 27 -4.41 -11.87 -6.65
N ALA A 28 -3.94 -11.45 -5.48
CA ALA A 28 -4.78 -10.84 -4.44
C ALA A 28 -5.41 -9.49 -4.87
N LEU A 29 -4.77 -8.77 -5.79
CA LEU A 29 -5.28 -7.51 -6.35
C LEU A 29 -6.24 -7.74 -7.54
N CYS A 30 -6.27 -8.93 -8.15
CA CYS A 30 -7.15 -9.23 -9.28
C CYS A 30 -8.66 -8.99 -9.00
N PRO A 31 -9.23 -9.36 -7.83
CA PRO A 31 -10.62 -9.07 -7.53
C PRO A 31 -10.93 -7.55 -7.56
N ALA A 32 -10.03 -6.74 -7.00
CA ALA A 32 -10.18 -5.28 -7.02
C ALA A 32 -10.05 -4.72 -8.44
N LEU A 33 -9.16 -5.26 -9.28
CA LEU A 33 -9.05 -4.90 -10.68
C LEU A 33 -10.32 -5.25 -11.47
N ALA A 34 -10.89 -6.42 -11.22
CA ALA A 34 -12.13 -6.85 -11.87
C ALA A 34 -13.31 -5.92 -11.51
N MET A 35 -13.43 -5.54 -10.24
CA MET A 35 -14.45 -4.59 -9.80
C MET A 35 -14.21 -3.18 -10.37
N SER A 36 -12.98 -2.73 -10.43
CA SER A 36 -12.62 -1.46 -11.06
C SER A 36 -12.97 -1.45 -12.56
N ALA A 37 -12.70 -2.55 -13.26
CA ALA A 37 -13.06 -2.72 -14.67
C ALA A 37 -14.60 -2.78 -14.87
N TYR A 38 -15.33 -3.38 -13.95
CA TYR A 38 -16.79 -3.42 -13.99
C TYR A 38 -17.42 -2.04 -13.82
N VAL A 39 -16.87 -1.24 -12.88
CA VAL A 39 -17.43 0.09 -12.52
C VAL A 39 -16.99 1.18 -13.49
N PHE A 40 -15.71 1.20 -13.89
CA PHE A 40 -15.12 2.25 -14.72
C PHE A 40 -14.85 1.82 -16.17
N GLY A 41 -15.19 0.58 -16.53
CA GLY A 41 -15.03 0.07 -17.89
C GLY A 41 -13.58 -0.20 -18.30
N GLY A 42 -13.36 -0.33 -19.61
CA GLY A 42 -12.07 -0.71 -20.21
C GLY A 42 -10.93 0.28 -19.94
N ARG A 43 -11.24 1.56 -19.68
CA ARG A 43 -10.23 2.57 -19.37
C ARG A 43 -9.45 2.26 -18.08
N ALA A 44 -10.11 1.67 -17.08
CA ALA A 44 -9.45 1.20 -15.87
C ALA A 44 -8.38 0.15 -16.15
N LEU A 45 -8.70 -0.83 -17.00
CA LEU A 45 -7.73 -1.86 -17.42
C LEU A 45 -6.58 -1.27 -18.23
N MET A 46 -6.88 -0.34 -19.15
CA MET A 46 -5.86 0.31 -19.96
C MET A 46 -4.91 1.14 -19.10
N LEU A 47 -5.41 1.92 -18.13
CA LEU A 47 -4.57 2.72 -17.24
C LEU A 47 -3.72 1.83 -16.34
N THR A 48 -4.29 0.76 -15.77
CA THR A 48 -3.54 -0.19 -14.94
C THR A 48 -2.47 -0.90 -15.76
N GLY A 49 -2.80 -1.42 -16.94
CA GLY A 49 -1.84 -2.04 -17.85
C GLY A 49 -0.72 -1.08 -18.27
N PHE A 50 -1.05 0.17 -18.55
CA PHE A 50 -0.09 1.20 -18.89
C PHE A 50 0.89 1.48 -17.72
N CYS A 51 0.40 1.62 -16.49
CA CYS A 51 1.25 1.80 -15.31
C CYS A 51 2.17 0.59 -15.07
N MET A 52 1.66 -0.63 -15.25
CA MET A 52 2.46 -1.84 -15.13
C MET A 52 3.57 -1.92 -16.19
N MET A 53 3.24 -1.61 -17.44
CA MET A 53 4.20 -1.62 -18.55
C MET A 53 5.27 -0.54 -18.38
N THR A 54 4.87 0.68 -18.06
CA THR A 54 5.83 1.78 -17.82
C THR A 54 6.73 1.50 -16.63
N ALA A 55 6.22 0.89 -15.55
CA ALA A 55 7.03 0.48 -14.41
C ALA A 55 8.12 -0.54 -14.81
N LEU A 56 7.78 -1.54 -15.64
CA LEU A 56 8.76 -2.48 -16.18
C LEU A 56 9.80 -1.82 -17.08
N ILE A 57 9.36 -0.91 -17.95
CA ILE A 57 10.26 -0.16 -18.85
C ILE A 57 11.26 0.65 -18.03
N TRP A 58 10.81 1.40 -17.03
CA TRP A 58 11.67 2.18 -16.15
C TRP A 58 12.66 1.30 -15.37
N GLU A 59 12.20 0.16 -14.84
CA GLU A 59 13.08 -0.76 -14.11
C GLU A 59 14.17 -1.32 -15.03
N ARG A 60 13.79 -1.80 -16.22
CA ARG A 60 14.74 -2.34 -17.19
C ARG A 60 15.75 -1.28 -17.67
N LEU A 61 15.26 -0.07 -17.94
CA LEU A 61 16.12 1.05 -18.37
C LEU A 61 17.13 1.40 -17.28
N CYS A 62 16.70 1.49 -16.02
CA CYS A 62 17.62 1.74 -14.90
C CYS A 62 18.64 0.63 -14.73
N ASN A 63 18.25 -0.63 -14.82
CA ASN A 63 19.19 -1.75 -14.72
C ASN A 63 20.25 -1.70 -15.83
N LEU A 64 19.86 -1.33 -17.05
CA LEU A 64 20.79 -1.14 -18.17
C LEU A 64 21.77 0.01 -17.92
N ILE A 65 21.28 1.18 -17.50
CA ILE A 65 22.10 2.37 -17.24
C ILE A 65 23.06 2.13 -16.07
N MET A 66 22.57 1.51 -15.01
CA MET A 66 23.34 1.22 -13.78
C MET A 66 24.20 -0.03 -13.89
N LYS A 67 24.15 -0.76 -15.03
CA LYS A 67 24.85 -2.04 -15.25
C LYS A 67 24.59 -3.07 -14.14
N ARG A 68 23.35 -3.13 -13.67
CA ARG A 68 22.89 -4.09 -12.66
C ARG A 68 22.29 -5.34 -13.31
N PRO A 69 22.26 -6.48 -12.60
CA PRO A 69 21.55 -7.66 -13.08
C PRO A 69 20.06 -7.36 -13.27
N ASP A 70 19.44 -8.03 -14.23
CA ASP A 70 18.01 -7.82 -14.55
C ASP A 70 17.12 -8.30 -13.41
N SER A 71 16.46 -7.37 -12.72
CA SER A 71 15.52 -7.61 -11.62
C SER A 71 14.06 -7.70 -12.09
N THR A 72 13.76 -7.54 -13.37
CA THR A 72 12.38 -7.55 -13.89
C THR A 72 11.68 -8.89 -13.66
N LYS A 73 12.43 -9.98 -13.48
CA LYS A 73 11.90 -11.31 -13.16
C LYS A 73 11.28 -11.42 -11.76
N ASP A 74 11.55 -10.47 -10.88
CA ASP A 74 11.03 -10.47 -9.52
C ASP A 74 9.56 -10.05 -9.44
N VAL A 75 8.95 -9.61 -10.55
CA VAL A 75 7.54 -9.18 -10.64
C VAL A 75 7.21 -7.95 -9.78
N SER A 76 8.14 -7.46 -8.98
CA SER A 76 7.93 -6.35 -8.04
C SER A 76 7.58 -5.01 -8.71
N ALA A 77 8.10 -4.74 -9.91
CA ALA A 77 7.72 -3.55 -10.69
C ALA A 77 6.26 -3.59 -11.14
N LEU A 78 5.77 -4.78 -11.50
CA LEU A 78 4.35 -4.97 -11.86
C LEU A 78 3.45 -4.67 -10.66
N VAL A 79 3.79 -5.18 -9.47
CA VAL A 79 3.06 -4.89 -8.22
C VAL A 79 3.06 -3.38 -7.95
N THR A 80 4.21 -2.72 -8.03
CA THR A 80 4.32 -1.27 -7.81
C THR A 80 3.48 -0.48 -8.83
N GLY A 81 3.53 -0.85 -10.11
CA GLY A 81 2.73 -0.23 -11.18
C GLY A 81 1.23 -0.41 -10.95
N MET A 82 0.79 -1.60 -10.54
CA MET A 82 -0.61 -1.90 -10.25
C MET A 82 -1.11 -1.15 -9.01
N LEU A 83 -0.33 -1.14 -7.92
CA LEU A 83 -0.67 -0.40 -6.71
C LEU A 83 -0.71 1.11 -6.96
N LEU A 84 0.20 1.65 -7.78
CA LEU A 84 0.14 3.05 -8.16
C LEU A 84 -1.13 3.34 -8.97
N ALA A 85 -1.44 2.52 -9.98
CA ALA A 85 -2.66 2.68 -10.78
C ALA A 85 -3.92 2.67 -9.92
N PHE A 86 -3.98 1.81 -8.92
CA PHE A 86 -5.12 1.74 -7.97
C PHE A 86 -5.29 3.00 -7.14
N ASN A 87 -4.25 3.80 -7.01
CA ASN A 87 -4.29 5.09 -6.33
C ASN A 87 -4.56 6.29 -7.26
N LEU A 88 -4.83 6.04 -8.55
CA LEU A 88 -5.13 7.08 -9.54
C LEU A 88 -6.61 7.11 -9.86
N PRO A 89 -7.16 8.29 -10.20
CA PRO A 89 -8.48 8.39 -10.80
C PRO A 89 -8.47 7.85 -12.24
N VAL A 90 -9.61 7.33 -12.71
CA VAL A 90 -9.73 6.74 -14.05
C VAL A 90 -9.45 7.74 -15.19
N THR A 91 -9.68 9.03 -14.95
CA THR A 91 -9.47 10.13 -15.92
C THR A 91 -8.02 10.55 -16.06
N MET A 92 -7.12 10.00 -15.24
CA MET A 92 -5.70 10.40 -15.23
C MET A 92 -5.07 10.28 -16.63
N PRO A 93 -4.42 11.33 -17.15
CA PRO A 93 -3.68 11.25 -18.40
C PRO A 93 -2.48 10.30 -18.31
N TYR A 94 -2.27 9.49 -19.34
CA TYR A 94 -1.22 8.47 -19.35
C TYR A 94 0.19 9.04 -19.11
N TRP A 95 0.50 10.25 -19.64
CA TRP A 95 1.81 10.85 -19.43
C TRP A 95 2.07 11.24 -17.97
N GLN A 96 1.03 11.65 -17.21
CA GLN A 96 1.15 11.92 -15.78
C GLN A 96 1.34 10.61 -15.00
N ALA A 97 0.59 9.56 -15.36
CA ALA A 97 0.78 8.23 -14.79
C ALA A 97 2.20 7.71 -15.04
N ALA A 98 2.79 7.97 -16.23
CA ALA A 98 4.19 7.63 -16.53
C ALA A 98 5.19 8.37 -15.63
N ILE A 99 4.94 9.65 -15.29
CA ILE A 99 5.76 10.39 -14.32
C ILE A 99 5.64 9.75 -12.92
N GLY A 100 4.44 9.37 -12.49
CA GLY A 100 4.25 8.68 -11.20
C GLY A 100 5.00 7.37 -11.13
N THR A 101 4.94 6.54 -12.18
CA THR A 101 5.71 5.29 -12.26
C THR A 101 7.21 5.52 -12.33
N PHE A 102 7.66 6.59 -13.00
CA PHE A 102 9.07 7.01 -13.01
C PHE A 102 9.55 7.33 -11.59
N VAL A 103 8.84 8.16 -10.86
CA VAL A 103 9.19 8.50 -9.48
C VAL A 103 9.22 7.24 -8.60
N ALA A 104 8.20 6.41 -8.68
CA ALA A 104 8.10 5.20 -7.88
C ALA A 104 9.26 4.23 -8.15
N ILE A 105 9.54 3.94 -9.41
CA ILE A 105 10.55 2.93 -9.78
C ILE A 105 11.96 3.51 -9.80
N VAL A 106 12.18 4.64 -10.46
CA VAL A 106 13.54 5.17 -10.62
C VAL A 106 14.02 5.80 -9.31
N ILE A 107 13.26 6.75 -8.78
CA ILE A 107 13.73 7.57 -7.65
C ILE A 107 13.66 6.76 -6.35
N VAL A 108 12.51 6.12 -6.05
CA VAL A 108 12.32 5.49 -4.73
C VAL A 108 12.91 4.08 -4.65
N LYS A 109 12.83 3.30 -5.75
CA LYS A 109 13.30 1.91 -5.74
C LYS A 109 14.73 1.77 -6.27
N GLN A 110 15.00 2.21 -7.49
CA GLN A 110 16.27 1.90 -8.18
C GLN A 110 17.45 2.74 -7.70
N LEU A 111 17.29 4.03 -7.41
CA LEU A 111 18.38 4.86 -6.90
C LEU A 111 18.87 4.41 -5.54
N PHE A 112 18.01 3.87 -4.68
CA PHE A 112 18.37 3.37 -3.35
C PHE A 112 18.99 1.96 -3.36
N GLY A 113 18.99 1.26 -4.50
CA GLY A 113 19.63 -0.05 -4.59
C GLY A 113 18.77 -1.16 -5.16
N GLY A 114 17.50 -0.91 -5.43
CA GLY A 114 16.54 -1.88 -5.96
C GLY A 114 15.63 -2.47 -4.90
N LEU A 115 15.13 -3.68 -5.14
CA LEU A 115 14.22 -4.35 -4.21
C LEU A 115 14.86 -4.56 -2.85
N GLY A 116 14.15 -4.17 -1.80
CA GLY A 116 14.61 -4.34 -0.41
C GLY A 116 15.40 -3.18 0.16
N GLN A 117 15.75 -2.15 -0.63
CA GLN A 117 16.54 -1.00 -0.20
C GLN A 117 15.76 0.32 -0.18
N ASN A 118 14.48 0.29 -0.53
CA ASN A 118 13.63 1.47 -0.55
C ASN A 118 13.30 1.96 0.87
N PHE A 119 13.39 3.28 1.09
CA PHE A 119 13.09 3.91 2.39
C PHE A 119 11.59 4.06 2.66
N ALA A 120 10.76 4.02 1.63
CA ALA A 120 9.31 4.13 1.69
C ALA A 120 8.67 3.28 0.59
N ASN A 121 7.36 3.05 0.69
CA ASN A 121 6.61 2.34 -0.33
C ASN A 121 6.60 3.13 -1.65
N PRO A 122 7.15 2.57 -2.76
CA PRO A 122 7.33 3.31 -4.01
C PRO A 122 6.01 3.81 -4.62
N ALA A 123 4.94 3.01 -4.56
CA ALA A 123 3.65 3.39 -5.11
C ALA A 123 3.04 4.60 -4.36
N ILE A 124 3.22 4.64 -3.03
CA ILE A 124 2.75 5.75 -2.19
C ILE A 124 3.49 7.04 -2.53
N VAL A 125 4.81 6.99 -2.64
CA VAL A 125 5.59 8.19 -2.99
C VAL A 125 5.22 8.68 -4.38
N GLY A 126 5.08 7.77 -5.36
CA GLY A 126 4.61 8.13 -6.70
C GLY A 126 3.25 8.83 -6.69
N ARG A 127 2.28 8.31 -5.91
CA ARG A 127 0.97 8.95 -5.70
C ARG A 127 1.09 10.36 -5.11
N ILE A 128 1.86 10.51 -4.04
CA ILE A 128 2.02 11.80 -3.35
C ILE A 128 2.63 12.84 -4.28
N VAL A 129 3.66 12.47 -5.05
CA VAL A 129 4.27 13.38 -6.04
C VAL A 129 3.24 13.80 -7.11
N LEU A 130 2.44 12.86 -7.63
CA LEU A 130 1.37 13.19 -8.58
C LEU A 130 0.31 14.08 -7.96
N MET A 131 -0.06 13.85 -6.71
CA MET A 131 -1.05 14.64 -5.99
C MET A 131 -0.57 16.08 -5.77
N LEU A 132 0.71 16.28 -5.48
CA LEU A 132 1.28 17.62 -5.29
C LEU A 132 1.54 18.34 -6.61
N ALA A 133 1.98 17.62 -7.65
CA ALA A 133 2.31 18.20 -8.95
C ALA A 133 1.06 18.44 -9.83
N PHE A 134 0.06 17.56 -9.75
CA PHE A 134 -1.11 17.55 -10.63
C PHE A 134 -2.41 17.45 -9.84
N THR A 135 -2.55 18.26 -8.80
CA THR A 135 -3.68 18.24 -7.87
C THR A 135 -5.04 18.26 -8.58
N GLY A 136 -5.19 19.11 -9.62
CA GLY A 136 -6.43 19.22 -10.36
C GLY A 136 -6.89 17.86 -10.95
N ASN A 137 -6.00 17.14 -11.61
CA ASN A 137 -6.34 15.85 -12.22
C ASN A 137 -6.49 14.73 -11.18
N MET A 138 -5.74 14.81 -10.07
CA MET A 138 -5.79 13.83 -8.99
C MET A 138 -7.05 13.94 -8.11
N THR A 139 -7.72 15.09 -8.10
CA THR A 139 -8.97 15.33 -7.34
C THR A 139 -10.23 15.29 -8.19
N HIS A 140 -10.10 14.99 -9.47
CA HIS A 140 -11.23 14.79 -10.38
C HIS A 140 -11.76 13.35 -10.30
N TRP A 141 -12.79 13.15 -9.50
CA TRP A 141 -13.44 11.86 -9.31
C TRP A 141 -14.64 11.71 -10.25
N VAL A 142 -14.76 10.54 -10.85
CA VAL A 142 -15.85 10.23 -11.79
C VAL A 142 -16.89 9.38 -11.07
N VAL A 143 -18.16 9.67 -11.37
CA VAL A 143 -19.29 8.87 -10.88
C VAL A 143 -19.22 7.45 -11.46
N PRO A 144 -19.55 6.40 -10.67
CA PRO A 144 -19.60 5.02 -11.15
C PRO A 144 -20.49 4.86 -12.37
N PHE A 145 -20.16 3.93 -13.27
CA PHE A 145 -20.93 3.63 -14.50
C PHE A 145 -21.12 4.85 -15.39
N TYR A 146 -20.13 5.73 -15.45
CA TYR A 146 -20.19 6.93 -16.28
C TYR A 146 -20.24 6.62 -17.78
N ASP A 147 -20.93 7.47 -18.52
CA ASP A 147 -20.90 7.46 -19.98
C ASP A 147 -19.57 8.11 -20.45
N PRO A 148 -18.76 7.45 -21.30
CA PRO A 148 -17.53 8.03 -21.84
C PRO A 148 -17.72 9.39 -22.52
N ASP A 149 -18.90 9.63 -23.08
CA ASP A 149 -19.24 10.88 -23.78
C ASP A 149 -19.74 11.99 -22.83
N ASN A 150 -20.17 11.62 -21.60
CA ASN A 150 -20.68 12.53 -20.57
C ASN A 150 -20.03 12.25 -19.22
N ILE A 151 -18.81 12.73 -19.01
CA ILE A 151 -18.07 12.54 -17.75
C ILE A 151 -18.67 13.46 -16.68
N VAL A 152 -19.46 12.90 -15.78
CA VAL A 152 -19.94 13.59 -14.58
C VAL A 152 -18.95 13.40 -13.45
N THR A 153 -18.42 14.51 -12.93
CA THR A 153 -17.52 14.50 -11.76
C THR A 153 -18.35 14.65 -10.49
N GLY A 154 -18.01 13.87 -9.47
CA GLY A 154 -18.66 13.90 -8.16
C GLY A 154 -17.64 14.07 -7.04
N ALA A 155 -18.11 14.39 -5.84
CA ALA A 155 -17.28 14.36 -4.65
C ALA A 155 -17.00 12.91 -4.23
N THR A 156 -15.85 12.66 -3.61
CA THR A 156 -15.62 11.36 -2.97
C THR A 156 -16.58 11.17 -1.80
N PRO A 157 -16.91 9.92 -1.43
CA PRO A 157 -17.72 9.65 -0.24
C PRO A 157 -17.21 10.35 1.01
N LEU A 158 -15.89 10.45 1.18
CA LEU A 158 -15.29 11.17 2.30
C LEU A 158 -15.53 12.68 2.29
N ALA A 159 -15.49 13.32 1.11
CA ALA A 159 -15.78 14.75 0.98
C ALA A 159 -17.28 15.03 1.10
N ALA A 160 -18.13 14.08 0.74
CA ALA A 160 -19.58 14.19 0.78
C ALA A 160 -20.20 13.64 2.10
N ALA A 161 -19.41 13.13 3.03
CA ALA A 161 -19.88 12.43 4.22
C ALA A 161 -20.91 13.23 5.04
N HIS A 162 -20.76 14.55 5.12
CA HIS A 162 -21.65 15.42 5.87
C HIS A 162 -22.85 15.95 5.06
N SER A 163 -22.76 15.96 3.73
CA SER A 163 -23.80 16.55 2.88
C SER A 163 -24.70 15.51 2.21
N ALA A 164 -24.15 14.40 1.78
CA ALA A 164 -24.85 13.29 1.12
C ALA A 164 -24.07 11.99 1.35
N PRO A 165 -24.22 11.35 2.52
CA PRO A 165 -23.51 10.10 2.81
C PRO A 165 -23.97 9.00 1.85
N ALA A 166 -22.99 8.26 1.29
CA ALA A 166 -23.27 7.08 0.48
C ALA A 166 -23.78 5.92 1.36
N ASP A 167 -24.60 5.05 0.80
CA ASP A 167 -25.07 3.87 1.51
C ASP A 167 -23.90 2.88 1.79
N TYR A 168 -23.93 2.20 2.94
CA TYR A 168 -22.91 1.23 3.31
C TYR A 168 -22.76 0.10 2.30
N LEU A 169 -23.87 -0.34 1.70
CA LEU A 169 -23.86 -1.38 0.67
C LEU A 169 -23.16 -0.90 -0.60
N ASP A 170 -23.35 0.35 -0.97
CA ASP A 170 -22.70 0.93 -2.15
C ASP A 170 -21.18 1.13 -1.92
N LEU A 171 -20.76 1.51 -0.71
CA LEU A 171 -19.36 1.56 -0.31
C LEU A 171 -18.72 0.17 -0.28
N PHE A 172 -19.43 -0.82 0.21
CA PHE A 172 -18.93 -2.19 0.29
C PHE A 172 -18.81 -2.84 -1.08
N LEU A 173 -19.85 -2.70 -1.92
CA LEU A 173 -19.88 -3.30 -3.27
C LEU A 173 -19.12 -2.47 -4.30
N GLY A 174 -18.98 -1.13 -4.09
CA GLY A 174 -18.17 -0.30 -4.98
C GLY A 174 -18.91 0.54 -5.97
N LYS A 175 -20.14 0.96 -5.67
CA LYS A 175 -20.92 1.90 -6.50
C LYS A 175 -20.66 3.36 -6.12
N VAL A 176 -19.42 3.70 -5.84
CA VAL A 176 -19.00 5.03 -5.37
C VAL A 176 -17.84 5.56 -6.20
N GLY A 177 -17.76 6.88 -6.34
CA GLY A 177 -16.62 7.53 -7.00
C GLY A 177 -15.36 7.51 -6.15
N GLY A 178 -14.20 7.32 -6.77
CA GLY A 178 -12.92 7.29 -6.07
C GLY A 178 -11.76 6.88 -6.97
N CYS A 179 -10.62 6.53 -6.39
CA CYS A 179 -9.51 5.92 -7.10
C CYS A 179 -9.86 4.50 -7.60
N LEU A 180 -9.16 4.03 -8.62
CA LEU A 180 -9.41 2.71 -9.23
C LEU A 180 -9.42 1.56 -8.21
N GLY A 181 -8.54 1.58 -7.23
CA GLY A 181 -8.42 0.53 -6.21
C GLY A 181 -9.29 0.73 -4.97
N GLU A 182 -9.99 1.84 -4.84
CA GLU A 182 -10.80 2.17 -3.65
C GLU A 182 -12.29 1.83 -3.85
N VAL A 183 -12.65 1.39 -5.05
CA VAL A 183 -14.04 1.22 -5.47
C VAL A 183 -14.78 0.20 -4.61
N SER A 184 -14.21 -0.96 -4.32
CA SER A 184 -14.89 -2.03 -3.58
C SER A 184 -14.10 -2.49 -2.37
N ALA A 185 -14.62 -2.21 -1.19
CA ALA A 185 -14.06 -2.73 0.06
C ALA A 185 -14.15 -4.26 0.14
N ALA A 186 -15.20 -4.88 -0.41
CA ALA A 186 -15.36 -6.32 -0.47
C ALA A 186 -14.25 -7.01 -1.28
N ALA A 187 -13.92 -6.48 -2.46
CA ALA A 187 -12.88 -7.04 -3.32
C ALA A 187 -11.49 -6.94 -2.66
N LEU A 188 -11.20 -5.83 -1.97
CA LEU A 188 -9.97 -5.64 -1.22
C LEU A 188 -9.89 -6.57 0.00
N LEU A 189 -11.00 -6.81 0.70
CA LEU A 189 -11.09 -7.77 1.79
C LEU A 189 -10.79 -9.20 1.32
N ILE A 190 -11.37 -9.62 0.21
CA ILE A 190 -11.11 -10.95 -0.38
C ILE A 190 -9.61 -11.11 -0.66
N GLY A 191 -8.99 -10.12 -1.29
CA GLY A 191 -7.55 -10.13 -1.56
C GLY A 191 -6.70 -10.11 -0.29
N GLY A 192 -7.08 -9.30 0.70
CA GLY A 192 -6.38 -9.21 1.99
C GLY A 192 -6.47 -10.50 2.80
N ILE A 193 -7.65 -11.13 2.88
CA ILE A 193 -7.86 -12.43 3.53
C ILE A 193 -7.04 -13.51 2.82
N TYR A 194 -7.01 -13.52 1.48
CA TYR A 194 -6.18 -14.44 0.72
C TYR A 194 -4.69 -14.34 1.10
N LEU A 195 -4.14 -13.12 1.20
CA LEU A 195 -2.74 -12.92 1.59
C LEU A 195 -2.45 -13.36 3.03
N ILE A 196 -3.40 -13.18 3.95
CA ILE A 196 -3.31 -13.65 5.33
C ILE A 196 -3.33 -15.18 5.38
N MET A 197 -4.23 -15.83 4.65
CA MET A 197 -4.32 -17.31 4.58
C MET A 197 -3.05 -17.92 4.01
N MET A 198 -2.45 -17.29 3.00
CA MET A 198 -1.16 -17.70 2.42
C MET A 198 0.05 -17.33 3.30
N LYS A 199 -0.19 -16.72 4.47
CA LYS A 199 0.86 -16.26 5.42
C LYS A 199 1.88 -15.29 4.80
N ILE A 200 1.47 -14.58 3.76
CA ILE A 200 2.30 -13.56 3.09
C ILE A 200 2.30 -12.28 3.91
N ILE A 201 1.15 -11.87 4.45
CA ILE A 201 1.07 -10.68 5.31
C ILE A 201 0.70 -11.07 6.74
N SER A 202 1.17 -10.24 7.69
CA SER A 202 0.83 -10.37 9.11
C SER A 202 -0.48 -9.63 9.40
N VAL A 203 -1.39 -10.25 10.14
CA VAL A 203 -2.69 -9.67 10.54
C VAL A 203 -2.52 -8.44 11.44
N HIS A 204 -1.37 -8.30 12.14
CA HIS A 204 -1.16 -7.28 13.16
C HIS A 204 -1.25 -5.85 12.62
N THR A 205 -0.65 -5.58 11.47
CA THR A 205 -0.65 -4.24 10.86
C THR A 205 -2.03 -3.83 10.36
N PRO A 206 -2.72 -4.62 9.50
CA PRO A 206 -4.05 -4.26 9.01
C PRO A 206 -5.06 -4.08 10.15
N LEU A 207 -5.05 -5.01 11.13
CA LEU A 207 -6.00 -4.98 12.23
C LEU A 207 -5.78 -3.79 13.15
N ALA A 208 -4.52 -3.45 13.45
CA ALA A 208 -4.17 -2.29 14.24
C ALA A 208 -4.56 -0.99 13.50
N PHE A 209 -4.30 -0.90 12.20
CA PHE A 209 -4.62 0.28 11.40
C PHE A 209 -6.15 0.50 11.32
N ILE A 210 -6.90 -0.51 10.87
CA ILE A 210 -8.36 -0.43 10.73
C ILE A 210 -9.02 -0.19 12.09
N GLY A 211 -8.58 -0.91 13.14
CA GLY A 211 -9.11 -0.75 14.49
C GLY A 211 -8.87 0.64 15.05
N THR A 212 -7.71 1.25 14.80
CA THR A 212 -7.41 2.62 15.24
C THR A 212 -8.26 3.64 14.51
N VAL A 213 -8.45 3.49 13.18
CA VAL A 213 -9.35 4.36 12.41
C VAL A 213 -10.76 4.28 12.96
N PHE A 214 -11.26 3.06 13.24
CA PHE A 214 -12.58 2.86 13.83
C PHE A 214 -12.75 3.58 15.18
N VAL A 215 -11.84 3.30 16.12
CA VAL A 215 -11.90 3.87 17.48
C VAL A 215 -11.76 5.38 17.46
N PHE A 216 -10.80 5.90 16.70
CA PHE A 216 -10.57 7.35 16.63
C PHE A 216 -11.75 8.09 15.99
N SER A 217 -12.32 7.56 14.91
CA SER A 217 -13.51 8.14 14.27
C SER A 217 -14.70 8.17 15.23
N TYR A 218 -14.92 7.07 15.96
CA TYR A 218 -15.98 7.02 16.98
C TYR A 218 -15.77 8.05 18.10
N LEU A 219 -14.53 8.26 18.55
CA LEU A 219 -14.20 9.28 19.57
C LEU A 219 -14.41 10.71 19.07
N CYS A 220 -14.27 10.94 17.76
CA CYS A 220 -14.54 12.23 17.13
C CYS A 220 -16.04 12.46 16.81
N GLY A 221 -16.92 11.48 17.11
CA GLY A 221 -18.34 11.58 16.83
C GLY A 221 -18.73 11.26 15.40
N GLU A 222 -17.79 10.67 14.63
CA GLU A 222 -17.97 10.26 13.25
C GLU A 222 -18.26 8.75 13.15
N ASP A 223 -18.89 8.36 12.04
CA ASP A 223 -19.17 6.94 11.80
C ASP A 223 -17.90 6.15 11.44
N GLY A 224 -17.42 5.33 12.37
CA GLY A 224 -16.22 4.53 12.20
C GLY A 224 -16.30 3.51 11.06
N ILE A 225 -17.47 2.91 10.81
CA ILE A 225 -17.66 1.95 9.72
C ILE A 225 -17.57 2.67 8.37
N TYR A 226 -18.23 3.81 8.26
CA TYR A 226 -18.17 4.66 7.06
C TYR A 226 -16.72 5.04 6.74
N GLN A 227 -15.97 5.48 7.74
CA GLN A 227 -14.57 5.91 7.59
C GLN A 227 -13.61 4.79 7.19
N ILE A 228 -13.92 3.54 7.54
CA ILE A 228 -13.14 2.35 7.11
C ILE A 228 -13.48 1.99 5.67
N LEU A 229 -14.77 1.98 5.32
CA LEU A 229 -15.23 1.57 3.99
C LEU A 229 -14.97 2.62 2.93
N ALA A 230 -14.96 3.91 3.31
CA ALA A 230 -14.71 5.02 2.42
C ALA A 230 -13.21 5.30 2.25
N GLY A 231 -12.80 5.55 1.01
CA GLY A 231 -11.42 5.90 0.64
C GLY A 231 -10.43 4.75 0.78
N GLY A 232 -9.14 5.10 0.74
CA GLY A 232 -8.04 4.14 0.61
C GLY A 232 -7.63 3.38 1.86
N VAL A 233 -8.40 3.37 2.98
CA VAL A 233 -8.00 2.68 4.22
C VAL A 233 -7.82 1.19 3.99
N MET A 234 -8.75 0.54 3.30
CA MET A 234 -8.69 -0.91 3.04
C MET A 234 -7.52 -1.27 2.13
N LEU A 235 -7.32 -0.52 1.05
CA LEU A 235 -6.17 -0.70 0.15
C LEU A 235 -4.86 -0.44 0.90
N GLY A 236 -4.80 0.65 1.65
CA GLY A 236 -3.63 1.04 2.46
C GLY A 236 -3.28 0.01 3.50
N ALA A 237 -4.25 -0.47 4.28
CA ALA A 237 -4.03 -1.38 5.40
C ALA A 237 -3.57 -2.77 4.95
N PHE A 238 -4.18 -3.35 3.90
CA PHE A 238 -3.86 -4.71 3.46
C PHE A 238 -2.69 -4.80 2.49
N PHE A 239 -2.49 -3.82 1.60
CA PHE A 239 -1.53 -3.94 0.50
C PHE A 239 -0.35 -2.97 0.56
N MET A 240 -0.52 -1.82 1.22
CA MET A 240 0.53 -0.79 1.26
C MET A 240 1.26 -0.71 2.59
N ALA A 241 0.52 -0.80 3.71
CA ALA A 241 1.09 -0.78 5.05
C ALA A 241 1.67 -2.13 5.48
N THR A 242 1.59 -3.16 4.63
CA THR A 242 2.15 -4.50 4.87
C THR A 242 3.37 -4.80 3.99
N ASP A 243 3.95 -3.81 3.35
CA ASP A 243 5.17 -3.97 2.57
C ASP A 243 6.32 -4.48 3.44
N TYR A 244 7.02 -5.53 2.98
CA TYR A 244 8.09 -6.18 3.76
C TYR A 244 9.26 -5.28 4.10
N VAL A 245 9.56 -4.30 3.25
CA VAL A 245 10.76 -3.48 3.36
C VAL A 245 10.56 -2.30 4.29
N THR A 246 9.37 -1.73 4.26
CA THR A 246 9.07 -0.43 4.89
C THR A 246 8.27 -0.55 6.18
N THR A 247 7.90 -1.79 6.59
CA THR A 247 7.20 -2.06 7.86
C THR A 247 8.13 -2.68 8.90
N PRO A 248 7.86 -2.44 10.21
CA PRO A 248 8.65 -3.03 11.29
C PRO A 248 8.68 -4.57 11.25
N VAL A 249 9.81 -5.14 11.66
CA VAL A 249 10.03 -6.59 11.66
C VAL A 249 9.26 -7.26 12.80
N THR A 250 9.23 -6.64 14.00
CA THR A 250 8.63 -7.22 15.20
C THR A 250 7.10 -7.14 15.21
N LYS A 251 6.43 -8.10 15.86
CA LYS A 251 4.97 -8.08 16.00
C LYS A 251 4.48 -6.82 16.73
N THR A 252 5.16 -6.43 17.80
CA THR A 252 4.86 -5.21 18.56
C THR A 252 5.10 -3.97 17.71
N GLY A 253 6.19 -3.92 16.94
CA GLY A 253 6.47 -2.84 16.01
C GLY A 253 5.39 -2.69 14.94
N LYS A 254 4.86 -3.81 14.40
CA LYS A 254 3.76 -3.82 13.44
C LYS A 254 2.46 -3.23 14.00
N VAL A 255 2.17 -3.51 15.29
CA VAL A 255 1.00 -2.92 15.96
C VAL A 255 1.20 -1.41 16.16
N ILE A 256 2.36 -0.98 16.64
CA ILE A 256 2.68 0.45 16.82
C ILE A 256 2.60 1.19 15.48
N PHE A 257 3.16 0.60 14.43
CA PHE A 257 3.11 1.14 13.08
C PHE A 257 1.66 1.30 12.58
N GLY A 258 0.82 0.26 12.74
CA GLY A 258 -0.59 0.30 12.35
C GLY A 258 -1.38 1.36 13.13
N ILE A 259 -1.16 1.47 14.46
CA ILE A 259 -1.78 2.49 15.30
C ILE A 259 -1.35 3.89 14.83
N GLY A 260 -0.06 4.11 14.59
CA GLY A 260 0.44 5.38 14.08
C GLY A 260 -0.16 5.77 12.73
N CYS A 261 -0.24 4.81 11.78
CA CYS A 261 -0.92 5.04 10.51
C CYS A 261 -2.39 5.46 10.72
N GLY A 262 -3.12 4.77 11.62
CA GLY A 262 -4.52 5.07 11.90
C GLY A 262 -4.73 6.46 12.48
N ILE A 263 -3.95 6.84 13.51
CA ILE A 263 -4.03 8.16 14.14
C ILE A 263 -3.75 9.26 13.12
N ILE A 264 -2.64 9.17 12.37
CA ILE A 264 -2.26 10.20 11.40
C ILE A 264 -3.31 10.30 10.29
N THR A 265 -3.86 9.18 9.82
CA THR A 265 -4.94 9.18 8.82
C THR A 265 -6.16 9.95 9.32
N CYS A 266 -6.62 9.67 10.54
CA CYS A 266 -7.77 10.35 11.12
C CYS A 266 -7.51 11.84 11.38
N VAL A 267 -6.31 12.19 11.88
CA VAL A 267 -5.93 13.60 12.07
C VAL A 267 -5.97 14.36 10.75
N ILE A 268 -5.45 13.78 9.66
CA ILE A 268 -5.48 14.44 8.34
C ILE A 268 -6.92 14.54 7.82
N ARG A 269 -7.76 13.50 8.00
CA ARG A 269 -9.15 13.49 7.52
C ARG A 269 -10.04 14.51 8.22
N PHE A 270 -9.91 14.63 9.55
CA PHE A 270 -10.81 15.46 10.36
C PHE A 270 -10.30 16.89 10.55
N PHE A 271 -8.99 17.09 10.58
CA PHE A 271 -8.38 18.39 10.84
C PHE A 271 -7.57 18.94 9.67
N GLY A 272 -7.35 18.13 8.61
CA GLY A 272 -6.58 18.53 7.44
C GLY A 272 -7.46 19.01 6.29
N SER A 273 -6.80 19.56 5.26
CA SER A 273 -7.47 20.01 4.03
C SER A 273 -7.68 18.90 3.00
N TYR A 274 -7.06 17.74 3.19
CA TYR A 274 -7.16 16.60 2.28
C TYR A 274 -8.09 15.53 2.84
N PRO A 275 -9.11 15.09 2.08
CA PRO A 275 -10.02 14.04 2.54
C PRO A 275 -9.32 12.67 2.67
N GLU A 276 -8.23 12.46 1.95
CA GLU A 276 -7.46 11.21 1.95
C GLU A 276 -6.11 11.37 2.66
N GLY A 277 -6.03 10.86 3.89
CA GLY A 277 -4.82 10.91 4.71
C GLY A 277 -3.92 9.68 4.63
N VAL A 278 -4.42 8.56 4.04
CA VAL A 278 -3.77 7.25 4.12
C VAL A 278 -2.36 7.24 3.53
N SER A 279 -2.16 7.83 2.37
CA SER A 279 -0.84 7.84 1.70
C SER A 279 0.20 8.62 2.51
N PHE A 280 -0.18 9.77 3.04
CA PHE A 280 0.71 10.59 3.88
C PHE A 280 1.02 9.88 5.21
N SER A 281 0.04 9.24 5.83
CA SER A 281 0.23 8.51 7.08
C SER A 281 1.20 7.36 6.93
N ILE A 282 1.04 6.54 5.87
CA ILE A 282 1.95 5.42 5.62
C ILE A 282 3.35 5.93 5.29
N LEU A 283 3.50 7.00 4.49
CA LEU A 283 4.81 7.58 4.19
C LEU A 283 5.52 8.04 5.45
N LEU A 284 4.84 8.79 6.33
CA LEU A 284 5.41 9.25 7.59
C LEU A 284 5.83 8.09 8.49
N MET A 285 4.98 7.08 8.61
CA MET A 285 5.29 5.90 9.42
C MET A 285 6.40 5.05 8.81
N ASN A 286 6.53 4.97 7.48
CA ASN A 286 7.67 4.31 6.83
C ASN A 286 9.00 4.97 7.21
N ILE A 287 9.06 6.31 7.26
CA ILE A 287 10.23 7.06 7.71
C ILE A 287 10.54 6.79 9.18
N LEU A 288 9.52 6.58 10.01
CA LEU A 288 9.66 6.29 11.44
C LEU A 288 9.96 4.81 11.74
N THR A 289 9.81 3.91 10.76
CA THR A 289 10.03 2.46 10.94
C THR A 289 11.38 2.11 11.59
N PRO A 290 12.53 2.69 11.18
CA PRO A 290 13.81 2.37 11.81
C PRO A 290 13.83 2.68 13.32
N TYR A 291 13.17 3.78 13.75
CA TYR A 291 13.07 4.14 15.17
C TYR A 291 12.14 3.18 15.93
N ILE A 292 11.05 2.74 15.31
CA ILE A 292 10.13 1.74 15.89
C ILE A 292 10.87 0.42 16.09
N ASP A 293 11.66 -0.02 15.11
CA ASP A 293 12.46 -1.25 15.22
C ASP A 293 13.54 -1.16 16.30
N MET A 294 14.16 0.01 16.49
CA MET A 294 15.12 0.23 17.60
C MET A 294 14.44 0.04 18.96
N ILE A 295 13.24 0.58 19.16
CA ILE A 295 12.49 0.50 20.42
C ILE A 295 11.95 -0.92 20.66
N THR A 296 11.51 -1.59 19.59
CA THR A 296 10.87 -2.92 19.68
C THR A 296 11.84 -4.08 19.49
N LYS A 297 13.15 -3.81 19.42
CA LYS A 297 14.19 -4.80 19.24
C LYS A 297 14.14 -5.90 20.29
N THR A 298 14.02 -7.15 19.86
CA THR A 298 14.08 -8.32 20.74
C THR A 298 15.50 -8.54 21.23
N LYS A 299 15.64 -8.86 22.52
CA LYS A 299 16.96 -9.19 23.08
C LYS A 299 17.47 -10.50 22.50
N PRO A 300 18.75 -10.61 22.10
CA PRO A 300 19.30 -11.88 21.64
C PRO A 300 19.26 -12.93 22.74
N LEU A 301 19.17 -14.20 22.35
CA LEU A 301 19.22 -15.33 23.27
C LEU A 301 20.54 -15.27 24.06
N GLY A 302 20.47 -15.36 25.39
CA GLY A 302 21.63 -15.28 26.27
C GLY A 302 22.03 -13.87 26.74
N ALA A 303 21.33 -12.82 26.32
CA ALA A 303 21.56 -11.48 26.84
C ALA A 303 21.20 -11.39 28.33
N ILE A 304 22.18 -11.16 29.18
CA ILE A 304 21.99 -10.94 30.61
C ILE A 304 21.30 -9.57 30.80
N THR A 305 20.14 -9.57 31.42
CA THR A 305 19.46 -8.32 31.74
C THR A 305 20.08 -7.74 32.99
N LYS A 306 20.59 -6.51 32.96
CA LYS A 306 21.19 -5.81 34.13
C LYS A 306 20.36 -5.86 35.44
N LYS A 307 19.10 -6.22 35.38
CA LYS A 307 18.23 -6.41 36.55
C LYS A 307 18.48 -7.73 37.31
N LYS A 308 19.26 -8.68 36.75
CA LYS A 308 19.61 -9.92 37.45
C LYS A 308 20.91 -9.79 38.22
N GLU A 309 21.81 -8.87 37.85
CA GLU A 309 23.06 -8.63 38.58
C GLU A 309 22.83 -7.96 39.96
N ALA A 310 21.82 -7.07 40.05
CA ALA A 310 21.45 -6.41 41.32
C ALA A 310 20.68 -7.31 42.32
N LYS A 311 20.45 -8.59 42.01
CA LYS A 311 19.85 -9.60 42.93
C LYS A 311 20.79 -10.73 43.29
N SER A 312 22.01 -10.73 42.78
CA SER A 312 23.06 -11.74 43.08
C SER A 312 24.25 -11.17 43.87
N GLU A 313 24.22 -9.86 44.20
CA GLU A 313 24.98 -9.21 45.24
C GLU A 313 24.10 -9.02 46.51
#